data_f6fe45ab4d617c8f7af81d16f938a662
#
_entry.id   f6fe45ab4d617c8f7af81d16f938a662
#
_cell.length_a   1.000
_cell.length_b   1.000
_cell.length_c   1.000
_cell.angle_alpha   90.00
_cell.angle_beta   90.00
_cell.angle_gamma   90.00
#
_symmetry.space_group_name_H-M   'P 1'
#
loop_
_entity.id
_entity.type
_entity.pdbx_description
1 polymer ?
#
loop_
_entity_poly.entity_id
_entity_poly.type
_entity_poly.pdbx_seq_one_letter_code
_entity_poly.pdbx_strand_id
1 'polypeptide(L)'
;MREAGIGDVLIMDAGQLKGPVTDRDIVMRVVANGRDPGSTPVGEACSQDLVTVTPDDDGDTAVHRMRERSVRRVPVMDNGRPVGVLSIGDMAIERDERSALADISAEAPNT
;
A
#
# COMPACT_ATOMS: atom_id res chain seq x y z
N MET A 1 -6.18 1.68 11.27
CA MET A 1 -5.65 2.94 10.72
C MET A 1 -5.55 4.05 11.76
N ARG A 2 -6.66 4.47 12.31
CA ARG A 2 -6.66 5.61 13.24
C ARG A 2 -5.74 5.42 14.44
N GLU A 3 -5.84 4.30 15.12
CA GLU A 3 -5.07 4.04 16.35
C GLU A 3 -3.57 3.90 16.07
N ALA A 4 -3.21 3.32 14.94
CA ALA A 4 -1.82 3.15 14.57
C ALA A 4 -1.24 4.34 13.79
N GLY A 5 -2.07 5.32 13.42
CA GLY A 5 -1.63 6.47 12.64
C GLY A 5 -1.16 6.13 11.23
N ILE A 6 -1.75 5.10 10.62
CA ILE A 6 -1.37 4.64 9.28
C ILE A 6 -2.52 4.83 8.30
N GLY A 7 -2.19 5.03 7.05
CA GLY A 7 -3.15 5.29 5.99
C GLY A 7 -3.45 4.13 5.07
N ASP A 8 -2.89 2.94 5.32
CA ASP A 8 -3.15 1.75 4.52
C ASP A 8 -3.13 0.50 5.38
N VAL A 9 -3.92 -0.48 4.97
CA VAL A 9 -3.93 -1.82 5.58
C VAL A 9 -4.14 -2.85 4.48
N LEU A 10 -3.65 -4.06 4.72
CA LEU A 10 -3.89 -5.18 3.82
C LEU A 10 -5.11 -5.95 4.29
N ILE A 11 -5.98 -6.29 3.35
CA ILE A 11 -7.19 -7.03 3.63
C ILE A 11 -6.98 -8.50 3.27
N MET A 12 -7.16 -9.36 4.27
CA MET A 12 -7.07 -10.81 4.11
C MET A 12 -8.46 -11.41 4.23
N ASP A 13 -8.73 -12.41 3.43
CA ASP A 13 -9.97 -13.16 3.50
C ASP A 13 -9.67 -14.65 3.30
N ALA A 14 -10.03 -15.47 4.29
CA ALA A 14 -9.78 -16.91 4.26
C ALA A 14 -8.31 -17.27 3.95
N GLY A 15 -7.39 -16.51 4.51
CA GLY A 15 -5.96 -16.72 4.33
C GLY A 15 -5.40 -16.21 3.01
N GLN A 16 -6.21 -15.53 2.21
CA GLN A 16 -5.78 -14.97 0.93
C GLN A 16 -5.78 -13.45 0.96
N LEU A 17 -4.79 -12.85 0.31
CA LEU A 17 -4.71 -11.40 0.18
C LEU A 17 -5.77 -10.93 -0.82
N LYS A 18 -6.68 -10.06 -0.37
CA LYS A 18 -7.66 -9.42 -1.24
C LYS A 18 -7.13 -8.11 -1.85
N GLY A 19 -6.32 -7.40 -1.11
CA GLY A 19 -5.69 -6.19 -1.58
C GLY A 19 -5.49 -5.17 -0.48
N PRO A 20 -4.82 -4.07 -0.81
CA PRO A 20 -4.67 -2.95 0.11
C PRO A 20 -5.93 -2.09 0.11
N VAL A 21 -6.21 -1.50 1.26
CA VAL A 21 -7.18 -0.42 1.42
C VAL A 21 -6.46 0.78 2.01
N THR A 22 -6.61 1.93 1.38
CA THR A 22 -6.07 3.19 1.87
C THR A 22 -7.18 4.05 2.43
N ASP A 23 -6.81 5.06 3.23
CA ASP A 23 -7.74 6.08 3.69
C ASP A 23 -8.41 6.79 2.50
N ARG A 24 -7.67 7.02 1.43
CA ARG A 24 -8.21 7.59 0.19
C ARG A 24 -9.27 6.66 -0.43
N ASP A 25 -9.05 5.36 -0.46
CA ASP A 25 -10.03 4.40 -0.97
C ASP A 25 -11.34 4.49 -0.20
N ILE A 26 -11.27 4.60 1.12
CA ILE A 26 -12.45 4.73 1.97
C ILE A 26 -13.20 6.02 1.64
N VAL A 27 -12.50 7.13 1.52
CA VAL A 27 -13.13 8.40 1.18
C VAL A 27 -13.78 8.36 -0.21
N MET A 28 -13.04 7.87 -1.21
CA MET A 28 -13.50 7.93 -2.60
C MET A 28 -14.56 6.89 -2.94
N ARG A 29 -14.48 5.72 -2.34
CA ARG A 29 -15.37 4.61 -2.70
C ARG A 29 -16.54 4.43 -1.76
N VAL A 30 -16.43 4.91 -0.54
CA VAL A 30 -17.47 4.78 0.47
C VAL A 30 -18.12 6.13 0.74
N VAL A 31 -17.36 7.07 1.31
CA VAL A 31 -17.90 8.35 1.76
C VAL A 31 -18.42 9.20 0.60
N ALA A 32 -17.61 9.36 -0.45
CA ALA A 32 -17.97 10.18 -1.61
C ALA A 32 -19.16 9.60 -2.39
N ASN A 33 -19.39 8.29 -2.31
CA ASN A 33 -20.52 7.63 -2.94
C ASN A 33 -21.77 7.60 -2.06
N GLY A 34 -21.75 8.28 -0.92
CA GLY A 34 -22.89 8.34 -0.01
C GLY A 34 -23.16 7.05 0.76
N ARG A 35 -22.21 6.14 0.80
CA ARG A 35 -22.34 4.88 1.53
C ARG A 35 -21.98 5.08 2.99
N ASP A 36 -22.62 4.31 3.87
CA ASP A 36 -22.34 4.38 5.31
C ASP A 36 -21.05 3.61 5.63
N PRO A 37 -20.00 4.28 6.14
CA PRO A 37 -18.76 3.57 6.51
C PRO A 37 -18.96 2.53 7.59
N GLY A 38 -19.96 2.72 8.46
CA GLY A 38 -20.24 1.80 9.56
C GLY A 38 -20.84 0.48 9.12
N SER A 39 -21.45 0.42 7.93
CA SER A 39 -22.13 -0.78 7.43
C SER A 39 -21.59 -1.31 6.10
N THR A 40 -20.61 -0.64 5.52
CA THR A 40 -19.99 -1.07 4.26
C THR A 40 -18.84 -2.04 4.55
N PRO A 41 -18.88 -3.27 3.98
CA PRO A 41 -17.76 -4.20 4.13
C PRO A 41 -16.46 -3.60 3.55
N VAL A 42 -15.36 -3.81 4.24
CA VAL A 42 -14.06 -3.25 3.82
C VAL A 42 -13.61 -3.78 2.45
N GLY A 43 -14.00 -4.99 2.09
CA GLY A 43 -13.69 -5.56 0.78
C GLY A 43 -14.22 -4.75 -0.39
N GLU A 44 -15.29 -3.99 -0.20
CA GLU A 44 -15.85 -3.14 -1.24
C GLU A 44 -15.05 -1.85 -1.44
N ALA A 45 -14.22 -1.49 -0.48
CA ALA A 45 -13.30 -0.37 -0.60
C ALA A 45 -11.93 -0.78 -1.14
N CYS A 46 -11.61 -2.08 -1.15
CA CYS A 46 -10.34 -2.60 -1.65
C CYS A 46 -10.11 -2.29 -3.12
N SER A 47 -8.85 -2.03 -3.47
CA SER A 47 -8.45 -1.99 -4.86
C SER A 47 -8.58 -3.38 -5.48
N GLN A 48 -9.17 -3.45 -6.66
CA GLN A 48 -9.27 -4.69 -7.44
C GLN A 48 -7.95 -5.06 -8.12
N ASP A 49 -7.04 -4.10 -8.23
CA ASP A 49 -5.76 -4.25 -8.90
C ASP A 49 -4.73 -4.75 -7.90
N LEU A 50 -4.58 -6.06 -7.82
CA LEU A 50 -3.65 -6.67 -6.89
C LEU A 50 -2.26 -6.76 -7.52
N VAL A 51 -1.37 -5.85 -7.12
CA VAL A 51 0.04 -5.85 -7.50
C VAL A 51 0.85 -6.22 -6.28
N THR A 52 1.69 -7.24 -6.40
CA THR A 52 2.54 -7.69 -5.29
C THR A 52 3.98 -7.87 -5.75
N VAL A 53 4.89 -7.92 -4.80
CA VAL A 53 6.28 -8.30 -5.01
C VAL A 53 6.66 -9.37 -3.99
N THR A 54 7.78 -10.05 -4.22
CA THR A 54 8.32 -11.01 -3.28
C THR A 54 9.63 -10.48 -2.71
N PRO A 55 10.12 -11.04 -1.57
CA PRO A 55 11.42 -10.61 -1.03
C PRO A 55 12.59 -10.84 -2.00
N ASP A 56 12.44 -11.77 -2.95
CA ASP A 56 13.47 -12.08 -3.94
C ASP A 56 13.45 -11.14 -5.15
N ASP A 57 12.40 -10.37 -5.34
CA ASP A 57 12.33 -9.39 -6.43
C ASP A 57 13.30 -8.25 -6.12
N ASP A 58 14.03 -7.81 -7.16
CA ASP A 58 14.92 -6.67 -6.98
C ASP A 58 14.14 -5.34 -6.95
N GLY A 59 14.84 -4.28 -6.50
CA GLY A 59 14.22 -2.97 -6.37
C GLY A 59 13.72 -2.41 -7.71
N ASP A 60 14.41 -2.70 -8.80
CA ASP A 60 14.01 -2.24 -10.13
C ASP A 60 12.70 -2.87 -10.57
N THR A 61 12.53 -4.16 -10.30
CA THR A 61 11.28 -4.86 -10.57
C THR A 61 10.13 -4.26 -9.78
N ALA A 62 10.34 -3.98 -8.50
CA ALA A 62 9.31 -3.38 -7.64
C ALA A 62 8.90 -1.99 -8.15
N VAL A 63 9.87 -1.14 -8.47
CA VAL A 63 9.60 0.20 -9.01
C VAL A 63 8.85 0.12 -10.33
N HIS A 64 9.25 -0.79 -11.20
CA HIS A 64 8.59 -0.99 -12.50
C HIS A 64 7.12 -1.37 -12.33
N ARG A 65 6.82 -2.30 -11.43
CA ARG A 65 5.44 -2.69 -11.13
C ARG A 65 4.61 -1.55 -10.56
N MET A 66 5.18 -0.78 -9.65
CA MET A 66 4.52 0.40 -9.09
C MET A 66 4.19 1.42 -10.18
N ARG A 67 5.14 1.64 -11.08
CA ARG A 67 4.98 2.60 -12.18
C ARG A 67 3.92 2.15 -13.18
N GLU A 68 3.95 0.89 -13.60
CA GLU A 68 2.97 0.35 -14.54
C GLU A 68 1.54 0.47 -14.03
N ARG A 69 1.35 0.29 -12.74
CA ARG A 69 0.03 0.29 -12.13
C ARG A 69 -0.31 1.61 -11.46
N SER A 70 0.58 2.59 -11.53
CA SER A 70 0.40 3.90 -10.90
C SER A 70 0.08 3.80 -9.41
N VAL A 71 0.71 2.86 -8.73
CA VAL A 71 0.58 2.67 -7.29
C VAL A 71 1.88 3.09 -6.59
N ARG A 72 1.76 3.56 -5.36
CA ARG A 72 2.91 4.03 -4.58
C ARG A 72 3.34 3.04 -3.51
N ARG A 73 2.54 2.02 -3.26
CA ARG A 73 2.79 0.98 -2.27
C ARG A 73 2.38 -0.35 -2.84
N VAL A 74 3.15 -1.39 -2.52
CA VAL A 74 2.82 -2.75 -2.91
C VAL A 74 3.06 -3.69 -1.73
N PRO A 75 2.20 -4.68 -1.53
CA PRO A 75 2.45 -5.73 -0.55
C PRO A 75 3.63 -6.59 -0.95
N VAL A 76 4.46 -6.94 0.02
CA VAL A 76 5.52 -7.93 -0.15
C VAL A 76 4.98 -9.25 0.35
N MET A 77 4.93 -10.24 -0.52
CA MET A 77 4.37 -11.56 -0.21
C MET A 77 5.47 -12.61 -0.18
N ASP A 78 5.44 -13.47 0.81
CA ASP A 78 6.36 -14.60 0.92
C ASP A 78 5.54 -15.85 1.23
N ASN A 79 5.59 -16.83 0.30
CA ASN A 79 4.84 -18.08 0.43
C ASN A 79 3.34 -17.86 0.73
N GLY A 80 2.72 -16.91 0.05
CA GLY A 80 1.31 -16.61 0.20
C GLY A 80 0.95 -15.78 1.43
N ARG A 81 1.94 -15.29 2.18
CA ARG A 81 1.73 -14.46 3.37
C ARG A 81 2.30 -13.07 3.18
N PRO A 82 1.58 -12.01 3.57
CA PRO A 82 2.15 -10.68 3.56
C PRO A 82 3.21 -10.54 4.65
N VAL A 83 4.40 -10.09 4.27
CA VAL A 83 5.51 -9.85 5.20
C VAL A 83 5.84 -8.38 5.34
N GLY A 84 5.26 -7.53 4.50
CA GLY A 84 5.47 -6.10 4.59
C GLY A 84 4.77 -5.35 3.48
N VAL A 85 4.93 -4.03 3.51
CA VAL A 85 4.46 -3.14 2.45
C VAL A 85 5.65 -2.29 2.03
N LEU A 86 5.94 -2.28 0.74
CA LEU A 86 7.01 -1.49 0.17
C LEU A 86 6.42 -0.22 -0.44
N SER A 87 6.98 0.93 -0.11
CA SER A 87 6.56 2.20 -0.68
C SER A 87 7.61 2.76 -1.64
N ILE A 88 7.19 3.67 -2.51
CA ILE A 88 8.13 4.34 -3.40
C ILE A 88 9.11 5.21 -2.59
N GLY A 89 8.70 5.69 -1.43
CA GLY A 89 9.60 6.42 -0.52
C GLY A 89 10.72 5.54 0.00
N ASP A 90 10.43 4.29 0.35
CA ASP A 90 11.44 3.32 0.79
C ASP A 90 12.49 3.11 -0.30
N MET A 91 12.05 3.01 -1.55
CA MET A 91 12.96 2.84 -2.67
C MET A 91 13.82 4.09 -2.92
N ALA A 92 13.26 5.26 -2.71
CA ALA A 92 14.01 6.51 -2.83
C ALA A 92 15.12 6.60 -1.77
N ILE A 93 14.84 6.18 -0.54
CA ILE A 93 15.84 6.15 0.54
C ILE A 93 17.00 5.22 0.18
N GLU A 94 16.67 4.03 -0.31
CA GLU A 94 17.68 3.03 -0.64
C GLU A 94 18.54 3.43 -1.84
N ARG A 95 17.94 4.03 -2.87
CA ARG A 95 18.64 4.33 -4.13
C ARG A 95 19.41 5.63 -4.12
N ASP A 96 18.91 6.62 -3.42
CA ASP A 96 19.52 7.95 -3.42
C ASP A 96 19.36 8.62 -2.06
N GLU A 97 20.21 8.21 -1.13
CA GLU A 97 20.22 8.75 0.23
C GLU A 97 20.55 10.23 0.29
N ARG A 98 21.10 10.81 -0.80
CA ARG A 98 21.49 12.23 -0.87
C ARG A 98 20.38 13.11 -1.45
N SER A 99 19.31 12.53 -1.96
CA SER A 99 18.23 13.31 -2.55
C SER A 99 17.35 13.94 -1.49
N ALA A 100 16.73 15.08 -1.83
CA ALA A 100 15.76 15.70 -0.95
C ALA A 100 14.56 14.80 -0.70
N LEU A 101 14.18 14.00 -1.71
CA LEU A 101 13.08 13.04 -1.58
C LEU A 101 13.42 11.96 -0.57
N ALA A 102 14.65 11.43 -0.60
CA ALA A 102 15.09 10.44 0.36
C ALA A 102 15.11 11.01 1.78
N ASP A 103 15.60 12.23 1.96
CA ASP A 103 15.60 12.90 3.26
C ASP A 103 14.19 13.07 3.80
N ILE A 104 13.27 13.52 2.98
CA ILE A 104 11.87 13.68 3.37
C ILE A 104 11.24 12.33 3.72
N SER A 105 11.52 11.31 2.92
CA SER A 105 10.96 9.97 3.13
C SER A 105 11.51 9.27 4.37
N ALA A 106 12.71 9.67 4.83
CA ALA A 106 13.31 9.13 6.03
C ALA A 106 12.73 9.73 7.32
N GLU A 107 12.00 10.85 7.22
CA GLU A 107 11.29 11.42 8.36
C GLU A 107 10.11 10.54 8.77
N ALA A 108 9.57 10.78 9.97
CA ALA A 108 8.44 10.04 10.47
C ALA A 108 7.26 10.14 9.48
N PRO A 109 6.57 9.04 9.17
CA PRO A 109 5.51 9.06 8.18
C PRO A 109 4.32 9.88 8.63
N ASN A 110 3.78 10.62 7.68
CA ASN A 110 2.55 11.42 7.86
C ASN A 110 1.39 10.81 7.08
N THR A 111 1.38 9.59 6.89
CA THR A 111 0.46 8.96 5.95
C THR A 111 -0.97 9.42 5.88
#